data_cd367f5882487a6b43d82d95a877aec1
#
_entry.id   cd367f5882487a6b43d82d95a877aec1
#
_cell.length_a   1.000
_cell.length_b   1.000
_cell.length_c   1.000
_cell.angle_alpha   90.00
_cell.angle_beta   90.00
_cell.angle_gamma   90.00
#
_symmetry.space_group_name_H-M   'P 1'
#
loop_
_entity.id
_entity.type
_entity.pdbx_description
1 polymer ?
#
loop_
_entity_poly.entity_id
_entity_poly.type
_entity_poly.pdbx_seq_one_letter_code
_entity_poly.pdbx_strand_id
1 'polypeptide(L)'
;AGLYFFPWQRVNQPGNTITVTGEATTKERNQVATFNANLEVVGDDKEAAVYEVNQLVDSMVGELGKFGVKDEDIRSSYSYVNQRLKNYNFPDEGYTWTANTEIEITLRDLDRASDLKNLLVKSGAVDIRGPEYSLEDVSSIQKSLLDEAIEDAKSRAEIIAEASGHKAGKILSISEGYTDSSQYYYPDY
;
A
#
# COMPACT_ATOMS: atom_id res chain seq x y z
N ALA A 1 46.02 -56.79 -14.04
CA ALA A 1 44.59 -56.54 -13.86
C ALA A 1 44.44 -55.57 -12.72
N GLY A 2 44.20 -54.31 -13.04
CA GLY A 2 43.99 -53.24 -12.06
C GLY A 2 42.49 -53.03 -11.82
N LEU A 3 42.07 -53.22 -10.59
CA LEU A 3 40.73 -52.90 -10.13
C LEU A 3 40.65 -51.41 -9.89
N TYR A 4 39.95 -50.70 -10.78
CA TYR A 4 39.58 -49.30 -10.56
C TYR A 4 38.38 -49.28 -9.62
N PHE A 5 38.57 -48.80 -8.37
CA PHE A 5 37.49 -48.43 -7.48
C PHE A 5 36.95 -47.07 -7.92
N PHE A 6 35.76 -47.06 -8.51
CA PHE A 6 35.00 -45.84 -8.66
C PHE A 6 34.47 -45.42 -7.28
N PRO A 7 34.75 -44.19 -6.80
CA PRO A 7 34.10 -43.69 -5.60
C PRO A 7 32.60 -43.65 -5.87
N TRP A 8 31.83 -44.30 -5.04
CA TRP A 8 30.39 -44.24 -5.04
C TRP A 8 29.97 -42.76 -4.93
N GLN A 9 29.53 -42.21 -6.03
CA GLN A 9 28.70 -41.01 -5.94
C GLN A 9 27.51 -41.42 -5.06
N ARG A 10 27.42 -40.86 -3.88
CA ARG A 10 26.18 -40.90 -3.09
C ARG A 10 25.12 -40.25 -3.96
N VAL A 11 24.38 -41.06 -4.72
CA VAL A 11 23.10 -40.69 -5.24
C VAL A 11 22.34 -40.29 -3.98
N ASN A 12 22.07 -39.02 -3.82
CA ASN A 12 21.09 -38.55 -2.83
C ASN A 12 19.78 -39.26 -3.20
N GLN A 13 19.57 -40.45 -2.64
CA GLN A 13 18.23 -41.00 -2.60
C GLN A 13 17.44 -39.99 -1.80
N PRO A 14 16.33 -39.47 -2.32
CA PRO A 14 15.42 -38.68 -1.50
C PRO A 14 15.04 -39.60 -0.34
N GLY A 15 15.63 -39.33 0.83
CA GLY A 15 15.18 -39.98 2.06
C GLY A 15 13.67 -39.78 2.16
N ASN A 16 12.98 -40.59 2.90
CA ASN A 16 11.55 -40.46 3.13
C ASN A 16 11.24 -39.00 3.52
N THR A 17 10.72 -38.23 2.58
CA THR A 17 10.39 -36.82 2.75
C THR A 17 8.88 -36.65 2.75
N ILE A 18 8.39 -35.74 3.59
CA ILE A 18 7.01 -35.33 3.62
C ILE A 18 7.00 -33.90 3.08
N THR A 19 6.15 -33.63 2.11
CA THR A 19 5.88 -32.28 1.63
C THR A 19 4.47 -31.89 2.06
N VAL A 20 4.35 -30.76 2.73
CA VAL A 20 3.09 -30.21 3.21
C VAL A 20 2.99 -28.74 2.85
N THR A 21 1.78 -28.24 2.75
CA THR A 21 1.49 -26.80 2.64
C THR A 21 0.83 -26.36 3.92
N GLY A 22 1.36 -25.31 4.53
CA GLY A 22 0.70 -24.61 5.64
C GLY A 22 -0.05 -23.41 5.11
N GLU A 23 -1.16 -23.11 5.73
CA GLU A 23 -2.05 -22.02 5.35
C GLU A 23 -2.44 -21.23 6.59
N ALA A 24 -2.48 -19.90 6.45
CA ALA A 24 -3.04 -19.01 7.44
C ALA A 24 -3.87 -17.94 6.75
N THR A 25 -4.97 -17.52 7.37
CA THR A 25 -5.85 -16.46 6.87
C THR A 25 -6.30 -15.58 8.01
N THR A 26 -6.36 -14.27 7.79
CA THR A 26 -6.98 -13.35 8.72
C THR A 26 -8.02 -12.49 8.03
N LYS A 27 -8.91 -11.90 8.81
CA LYS A 27 -9.89 -10.90 8.37
C LYS A 27 -9.72 -9.67 9.24
N GLU A 28 -9.04 -8.68 8.67
CA GLU A 28 -8.84 -7.41 9.35
C GLU A 28 -9.81 -6.36 8.80
N ARG A 29 -10.23 -5.45 9.66
CA ARG A 29 -10.99 -4.27 9.23
C ARG A 29 -10.01 -3.20 8.76
N ASN A 30 -10.40 -2.44 7.75
CA ASN A 30 -9.66 -1.26 7.36
C ASN A 30 -9.45 -0.34 8.56
N GLN A 31 -8.26 0.22 8.68
CA GLN A 31 -7.81 1.02 9.82
C GLN A 31 -7.61 2.47 9.45
N VAL A 32 -7.34 2.72 8.17
CA VAL A 32 -7.09 4.06 7.65
C VAL A 32 -7.83 4.28 6.32
N ALA A 33 -8.11 5.55 6.02
CA ALA A 33 -8.63 6.00 4.73
C ALA A 33 -7.69 7.06 4.16
N THR A 34 -7.20 6.85 2.95
CA THR A 34 -6.33 7.78 2.24
C THR A 34 -7.14 8.63 1.27
N PHE A 35 -6.91 9.93 1.30
CA PHE A 35 -7.44 10.90 0.37
C PHE A 35 -6.28 11.60 -0.35
N ASN A 36 -6.46 11.90 -1.63
CA ASN A 36 -5.58 12.78 -2.38
C ASN A 36 -6.37 14.02 -2.79
N ALA A 37 -5.93 15.18 -2.34
CA ALA A 37 -6.53 16.47 -2.63
C ALA A 37 -5.60 17.28 -3.52
N ASN A 38 -6.10 17.73 -4.66
CA ASN A 38 -5.35 18.55 -5.60
C ASN A 38 -5.73 20.03 -5.45
N LEU A 39 -4.72 20.87 -5.27
CA LEU A 39 -4.82 22.33 -5.21
C LEU A 39 -4.19 22.91 -6.48
N GLU A 40 -4.92 23.80 -7.17
CA GLU A 40 -4.45 24.40 -8.41
C GLU A 40 -4.73 25.89 -8.42
N VAL A 41 -3.75 26.67 -8.88
CA VAL A 41 -3.87 28.08 -9.16
C VAL A 41 -3.41 28.36 -10.60
N VAL A 42 -4.22 29.11 -11.32
CA VAL A 42 -3.90 29.56 -12.68
C VAL A 42 -3.78 31.07 -12.69
N GLY A 43 -2.65 31.58 -13.18
CA GLY A 43 -2.38 33.02 -13.22
C GLY A 43 -1.48 33.42 -14.39
N ASP A 44 -1.37 34.71 -14.64
CA ASP A 44 -0.52 35.28 -15.69
C ASP A 44 0.95 35.40 -15.26
N ASP A 45 1.20 35.39 -13.94
CA ASP A 45 2.54 35.46 -13.33
C ASP A 45 2.89 34.16 -12.62
N LYS A 46 4.09 33.65 -12.88
CA LYS A 46 4.55 32.36 -12.33
C LYS A 46 4.72 32.42 -10.81
N GLU A 47 5.43 33.44 -10.34
CA GLU A 47 5.76 33.61 -8.94
C GLU A 47 4.49 33.83 -8.10
N ALA A 48 3.54 34.60 -8.63
CA ALA A 48 2.24 34.81 -8.00
C ALA A 48 1.45 33.49 -7.90
N ALA A 49 1.37 32.70 -8.98
CA ALA A 49 0.66 31.42 -8.98
C ALA A 49 1.27 30.43 -7.98
N VAL A 50 2.61 30.37 -7.89
CA VAL A 50 3.32 29.52 -6.90
C VAL A 50 3.06 30.00 -5.48
N TYR A 51 3.08 31.32 -5.25
CA TYR A 51 2.81 31.86 -3.94
C TYR A 51 1.38 31.55 -3.48
N GLU A 52 0.40 31.74 -4.37
CA GLU A 52 -1.01 31.50 -4.06
C GLU A 52 -1.30 30.01 -3.79
N VAL A 53 -0.74 29.08 -4.58
CA VAL A 53 -0.95 27.64 -4.30
C VAL A 53 -0.35 27.25 -2.96
N ASN A 54 0.82 27.80 -2.58
CA ASN A 54 1.40 27.54 -1.27
C ASN A 54 0.53 28.08 -0.13
N GLN A 55 -0.09 29.26 -0.30
CA GLN A 55 -1.06 29.78 0.67
C GLN A 55 -2.30 28.89 0.84
N LEU A 56 -2.78 28.31 -0.27
CA LEU A 56 -3.87 27.33 -0.21
C LEU A 56 -3.44 26.05 0.54
N VAL A 57 -2.23 25.56 0.28
CA VAL A 57 -1.66 24.40 0.99
C VAL A 57 -1.58 24.68 2.49
N ASP A 58 -0.99 25.80 2.90
CA ASP A 58 -0.84 26.17 4.31
C ASP A 58 -2.22 26.31 5.00
N SER A 59 -3.18 26.92 4.31
CA SER A 59 -4.55 27.05 4.80
C SER A 59 -5.22 25.69 4.99
N MET A 60 -5.10 24.80 4.00
CA MET A 60 -5.67 23.46 4.06
C MET A 60 -5.04 22.64 5.18
N VAL A 61 -3.72 22.65 5.33
CA VAL A 61 -3.00 21.96 6.42
C VAL A 61 -3.49 22.49 7.79
N GLY A 62 -3.68 23.80 7.92
CA GLY A 62 -4.24 24.39 9.13
C GLY A 62 -5.65 23.91 9.45
N GLU A 63 -6.53 23.78 8.46
CA GLU A 63 -7.88 23.25 8.64
C GLU A 63 -7.88 21.73 8.94
N LEU A 64 -6.97 20.97 8.31
CA LEU A 64 -6.78 19.54 8.61
C LEU A 64 -6.32 19.32 10.06
N GLY A 65 -5.40 20.16 10.56
CA GLY A 65 -4.99 20.12 11.96
C GLY A 65 -6.14 20.41 12.93
N LYS A 66 -7.00 21.41 12.65
CA LYS A 66 -8.22 21.68 13.43
C LYS A 66 -9.23 20.55 13.34
N PHE A 67 -9.31 19.86 12.22
CA PHE A 67 -10.14 18.67 12.04
C PHE A 67 -9.63 17.49 12.86
N GLY A 68 -8.35 17.48 13.26
CA GLY A 68 -7.72 16.44 14.06
C GLY A 68 -6.84 15.44 13.26
N VAL A 69 -6.53 15.77 12.00
CA VAL A 69 -5.50 15.06 11.25
C VAL A 69 -4.13 15.50 11.78
N LYS A 70 -3.24 14.55 12.01
CA LYS A 70 -1.90 14.85 12.52
C LYS A 70 -0.97 15.26 11.37
N ASP A 71 0.07 16.03 11.67
CA ASP A 71 1.06 16.45 10.67
C ASP A 71 1.76 15.26 9.99
N GLU A 72 2.00 14.18 10.71
CA GLU A 72 2.60 12.94 10.19
C GLU A 72 1.71 12.21 9.16
N ASP A 73 0.42 12.50 9.18
CA ASP A 73 -0.61 11.93 8.31
C ASP A 73 -0.92 12.81 7.08
N ILE A 74 -0.20 13.93 6.94
CA ILE A 74 -0.32 14.86 5.81
C ILE A 74 1.00 14.87 5.04
N ARG A 75 0.95 14.61 3.74
CA ARG A 75 2.13 14.58 2.88
C ARG A 75 1.86 15.32 1.58
N SER A 76 2.82 16.13 1.14
CA SER A 76 2.83 16.61 -0.24
C SER A 76 3.36 15.49 -1.14
N SER A 77 2.52 14.96 -2.02
CA SER A 77 2.87 13.83 -2.88
C SER A 77 3.46 14.28 -4.22
N TYR A 78 2.96 15.37 -4.75
CA TYR A 78 3.37 15.88 -6.05
C TYR A 78 3.16 17.39 -6.16
N SER A 79 4.11 18.11 -6.77
CA SER A 79 3.99 19.54 -7.06
C SER A 79 4.63 19.85 -8.40
N TYR A 80 3.96 20.65 -9.21
CA TYR A 80 4.52 21.14 -10.49
C TYR A 80 4.01 22.52 -10.85
N VAL A 81 4.78 23.18 -11.71
CA VAL A 81 4.40 24.44 -12.35
C VAL A 81 4.60 24.31 -13.85
N ASN A 82 3.58 24.59 -14.62
CA ASN A 82 3.67 24.55 -16.07
C ASN A 82 3.06 25.80 -16.72
N GLN A 83 3.46 26.02 -17.95
CA GLN A 83 2.96 27.12 -18.77
C GLN A 83 2.04 26.54 -19.86
N ARG A 84 0.91 27.20 -20.10
CA ARG A 84 -0.02 26.86 -21.19
C ARG A 84 -0.35 28.11 -22.00
N LEU A 85 -0.59 27.92 -23.31
CA LEU A 85 -1.17 28.98 -24.12
C LEU A 85 -2.55 29.36 -23.58
N LYS A 86 -2.84 30.69 -23.48
CA LYS A 86 -4.17 31.19 -23.11
C LYS A 86 -5.23 30.71 -24.12
N ASN A 87 -4.86 30.69 -25.40
CA ASN A 87 -5.74 30.26 -26.46
C ASN A 87 -4.92 29.57 -27.56
N TYR A 88 -5.21 28.31 -27.87
CA TYR A 88 -4.54 27.55 -28.91
C TYR A 88 -4.78 28.13 -30.31
N ASN A 89 -5.94 28.78 -30.55
CA ASN A 89 -6.29 29.37 -31.85
C ASN A 89 -5.69 30.76 -32.01
N PHE A 90 -5.28 31.41 -30.91
CA PHE A 90 -4.69 32.76 -30.90
C PHE A 90 -3.43 32.78 -30.02
N PRO A 91 -2.30 32.23 -30.50
CA PRO A 91 -1.05 32.13 -29.73
C PRO A 91 -0.52 33.50 -29.25
N ASP A 92 -0.87 34.58 -29.96
CA ASP A 92 -0.45 35.95 -29.61
C ASP A 92 -1.12 36.50 -28.33
N GLU A 93 -2.16 35.84 -27.80
CA GLU A 93 -2.78 36.20 -26.52
C GLU A 93 -1.88 35.86 -25.30
N GLY A 94 -0.76 35.14 -25.55
CA GLY A 94 0.24 34.83 -24.52
C GLY A 94 -0.06 33.54 -23.78
N TYR A 95 0.49 33.48 -22.56
CA TYR A 95 0.50 32.27 -21.73
C TYR A 95 -0.12 32.52 -20.37
N THR A 96 -0.59 31.41 -19.75
CA THR A 96 -0.90 31.34 -18.31
C THR A 96 0.04 30.35 -17.65
N TRP A 97 0.24 30.54 -16.36
CA TRP A 97 0.96 29.61 -15.49
C TRP A 97 -0.03 28.84 -14.64
N THR A 98 0.16 27.53 -14.55
CA THR A 98 -0.60 26.68 -13.64
C THR A 98 0.37 26.15 -12.59
N ALA A 99 0.15 26.48 -11.34
CA ALA A 99 0.81 25.90 -10.19
C ALA A 99 -0.13 24.88 -9.52
N ASN A 100 0.37 23.69 -9.27
CA ASN A 100 -0.41 22.57 -8.76
C ASN A 100 0.34 21.87 -7.63
N THR A 101 -0.39 21.49 -6.59
CA THR A 101 0.15 20.67 -5.49
C THR A 101 -0.89 19.67 -5.05
N GLU A 102 -0.49 18.40 -5.01
CA GLU A 102 -1.30 17.31 -4.49
C GLU A 102 -0.88 17.00 -3.05
N ILE A 103 -1.87 16.87 -2.17
CA ILE A 103 -1.70 16.53 -0.76
C ILE A 103 -2.38 15.19 -0.53
N GLU A 104 -1.61 14.24 0.01
CA GLU A 104 -2.10 12.97 0.52
C GLU A 104 -2.42 13.11 2.01
N ILE A 105 -3.61 12.65 2.39
CA ILE A 105 -4.11 12.72 3.75
C ILE A 105 -4.52 11.32 4.21
N THR A 106 -3.97 10.86 5.33
CA THR A 106 -4.35 9.61 5.97
C THR A 106 -5.29 9.90 7.15
N LEU A 107 -6.52 9.39 7.06
CA LEU A 107 -7.53 9.52 8.10
C LEU A 107 -7.66 8.20 8.86
N ARG A 108 -7.51 8.24 10.20
CA ARG A 108 -7.65 7.07 11.10
C ARG A 108 -9.07 6.92 11.65
N ASP A 109 -9.81 8.00 11.78
CA ASP A 109 -11.22 7.99 12.20
C ASP A 109 -12.12 7.84 10.95
N LEU A 110 -12.37 6.59 10.57
CA LEU A 110 -13.06 6.24 9.32
C LEU A 110 -14.51 6.77 9.28
N ASP A 111 -15.15 6.94 10.43
CA ASP A 111 -16.53 7.43 10.52
C ASP A 111 -16.63 8.90 10.05
N ARG A 112 -15.51 9.62 10.07
CA ARG A 112 -15.42 11.03 9.65
C ARG A 112 -14.95 11.22 8.19
N ALA A 113 -14.88 10.14 7.41
CA ALA A 113 -14.39 10.22 6.02
C ALA A 113 -15.21 11.20 5.15
N SER A 114 -16.54 11.21 5.30
CA SER A 114 -17.41 12.15 4.59
C SER A 114 -17.20 13.59 5.01
N ASP A 115 -16.97 13.83 6.31
CA ASP A 115 -16.70 15.16 6.84
C ASP A 115 -15.36 15.70 6.34
N LEU A 116 -14.34 14.83 6.30
CA LEU A 116 -13.03 15.20 5.74
C LEU A 116 -13.17 15.58 4.26
N LYS A 117 -13.88 14.78 3.46
CA LYS A 117 -14.11 15.10 2.05
C LYS A 117 -14.77 16.48 1.88
N ASN A 118 -15.79 16.77 2.69
CA ASN A 118 -16.46 18.08 2.68
C ASN A 118 -15.51 19.22 3.09
N LEU A 119 -14.63 19.00 4.05
CA LEU A 119 -13.61 19.96 4.45
C LEU A 119 -12.65 20.24 3.28
N LEU A 120 -12.14 19.21 2.60
CA LEU A 120 -11.22 19.36 1.47
C LEU A 120 -11.84 20.20 0.33
N VAL A 121 -13.11 19.94 0.01
CA VAL A 121 -13.87 20.77 -0.97
C VAL A 121 -13.92 22.23 -0.53
N LYS A 122 -14.25 22.49 0.73
CA LYS A 122 -14.35 23.87 1.27
C LYS A 122 -12.99 24.57 1.34
N SER A 123 -11.91 23.82 1.51
CA SER A 123 -10.54 24.34 1.56
C SER A 123 -9.92 24.59 0.18
N GLY A 124 -10.69 24.45 -0.90
CA GLY A 124 -10.27 24.83 -2.24
C GLY A 124 -9.64 23.72 -3.08
N ALA A 125 -9.78 22.45 -2.69
CA ALA A 125 -9.36 21.35 -3.56
C ALA A 125 -10.17 21.33 -4.86
N VAL A 126 -9.48 21.29 -6.00
CA VAL A 126 -10.10 21.24 -7.34
C VAL A 126 -10.41 19.82 -7.78
N ASP A 127 -9.69 18.83 -7.22
CA ASP A 127 -9.94 17.40 -7.41
C ASP A 127 -9.65 16.67 -6.11
N ILE A 128 -10.49 15.67 -5.78
CA ILE A 128 -10.35 14.84 -4.59
C ILE A 128 -10.57 13.40 -4.97
N ARG A 129 -9.54 12.59 -4.78
CA ARG A 129 -9.62 11.12 -4.92
C ARG A 129 -9.67 10.47 -3.54
N GLY A 130 -10.36 9.35 -3.45
CA GLY A 130 -10.58 8.64 -2.20
C GLY A 130 -12.02 8.83 -1.66
N PRO A 131 -12.33 8.25 -0.47
CA PRO A 131 -11.41 7.50 0.39
C PRO A 131 -10.98 6.16 -0.19
N GLU A 132 -9.70 5.83 -0.06
CA GLU A 132 -9.15 4.50 -0.29
C GLU A 132 -8.89 3.87 1.08
N TYR A 133 -9.59 2.79 1.38
CA TYR A 133 -9.53 2.14 2.68
C TYR A 133 -8.47 1.05 2.69
N SER A 134 -7.61 1.06 3.71
CA SER A 134 -6.51 0.10 3.84
C SER A 134 -6.19 -0.25 5.29
N LEU A 135 -5.33 -1.26 5.45
CA LEU A 135 -4.69 -1.57 6.72
C LEU A 135 -3.49 -0.64 6.91
N GLU A 136 -3.22 -0.26 8.15
CA GLU A 136 -2.10 0.62 8.48
C GLU A 136 -0.77 -0.12 8.48
N ASP A 137 -0.73 -1.33 9.06
CA ASP A 137 0.47 -2.16 9.17
C ASP A 137 0.25 -3.54 8.55
N VAL A 138 0.36 -3.58 7.23
CA VAL A 138 0.27 -4.83 6.45
C VAL A 138 1.44 -5.76 6.77
N SER A 139 2.64 -5.22 7.04
CA SER A 139 3.84 -6.04 7.25
C SER A 139 3.79 -6.85 8.55
N SER A 140 3.26 -6.28 9.62
CA SER A 140 3.07 -6.99 10.89
C SER A 140 2.05 -8.13 10.75
N ILE A 141 0.97 -7.89 10.02
CA ILE A 141 -0.06 -8.90 9.72
C ILE A 141 0.52 -10.02 8.86
N GLN A 142 1.26 -9.69 7.81
CA GLN A 142 1.93 -10.68 6.96
C GLN A 142 2.89 -11.56 7.75
N LYS A 143 3.67 -10.96 8.66
CA LYS A 143 4.57 -11.71 9.53
C LYS A 143 3.82 -12.68 10.43
N SER A 144 2.74 -12.24 11.06
CA SER A 144 1.90 -13.11 11.90
C SER A 144 1.32 -14.28 11.10
N LEU A 145 0.81 -14.01 9.90
CA LEU A 145 0.28 -15.05 9.01
C LEU A 145 1.34 -16.04 8.57
N LEU A 146 2.57 -15.58 8.30
CA LEU A 146 3.67 -16.46 7.95
C LEU A 146 4.02 -17.39 9.12
N ASP A 147 4.11 -16.87 10.34
CA ASP A 147 4.37 -17.66 11.52
C ASP A 147 3.28 -18.72 11.73
N GLU A 148 2.00 -18.35 11.60
CA GLU A 148 0.86 -19.27 11.70
C GLU A 148 0.87 -20.34 10.60
N ALA A 149 1.17 -19.97 9.36
CA ALA A 149 1.26 -20.92 8.25
C ALA A 149 2.40 -21.92 8.44
N ILE A 150 3.55 -21.50 8.99
CA ILE A 150 4.66 -22.40 9.32
C ILE A 150 4.25 -23.38 10.42
N GLU A 151 3.55 -22.95 11.45
CA GLU A 151 3.07 -23.84 12.52
C GLU A 151 2.01 -24.82 11.99
N ASP A 152 1.09 -24.39 11.13
CA ASP A 152 0.13 -25.28 10.47
C ASP A 152 0.85 -26.35 9.62
N ALA A 153 1.86 -25.97 8.82
CA ALA A 153 2.66 -26.91 8.05
C ALA A 153 3.39 -27.93 8.92
N LYS A 154 4.00 -27.50 10.03
CA LYS A 154 4.65 -28.40 10.98
C LYS A 154 3.66 -29.41 11.57
N SER A 155 2.50 -28.91 12.04
CA SER A 155 1.45 -29.76 12.60
C SER A 155 0.97 -30.82 11.58
N ARG A 156 0.72 -30.42 10.35
CA ARG A 156 0.34 -31.35 9.27
C ARG A 156 1.42 -32.39 8.99
N ALA A 157 2.70 -31.99 8.99
CA ALA A 157 3.81 -32.91 8.79
C ALA A 157 3.92 -33.94 9.92
N GLU A 158 3.72 -33.52 11.17
CA GLU A 158 3.72 -34.39 12.35
C GLU A 158 2.57 -35.41 12.27
N ILE A 159 1.37 -34.98 11.97
CA ILE A 159 0.19 -35.85 11.83
C ILE A 159 0.43 -36.91 10.75
N ILE A 160 0.99 -36.53 9.60
CA ILE A 160 1.27 -37.47 8.51
C ILE A 160 2.38 -38.48 8.91
N ALA A 161 3.42 -37.99 9.58
CA ALA A 161 4.52 -38.83 10.04
C ALA A 161 4.02 -39.89 11.05
N GLU A 162 3.25 -39.48 12.05
CA GLU A 162 2.67 -40.33 13.08
C GLU A 162 1.72 -41.39 12.46
N ALA A 163 0.83 -40.97 11.57
CA ALA A 163 -0.09 -41.86 10.86
C ALA A 163 0.64 -42.91 10.01
N SER A 164 1.86 -42.59 9.57
CA SER A 164 2.75 -43.49 8.81
C SER A 164 3.66 -44.33 9.70
N GLY A 165 3.54 -44.24 11.04
CA GLY A 165 4.40 -44.94 11.99
C GLY A 165 5.82 -44.35 12.13
N HIS A 166 6.01 -43.12 11.75
CA HIS A 166 7.28 -42.40 11.76
C HIS A 166 7.21 -41.13 12.61
N LYS A 167 8.33 -40.45 12.73
CA LYS A 167 8.41 -39.10 13.33
C LYS A 167 8.83 -38.09 12.29
N ALA A 168 8.27 -36.90 12.35
CA ALA A 168 8.73 -35.79 11.53
C ALA A 168 10.20 -35.47 11.87
N GLY A 169 11.01 -35.29 10.82
CA GLY A 169 12.42 -34.97 10.91
C GLY A 169 12.68 -33.46 10.80
N LYS A 170 13.90 -33.12 10.40
CA LYS A 170 14.28 -31.73 10.18
C LYS A 170 13.63 -31.16 8.93
N ILE A 171 13.36 -29.87 8.95
CA ILE A 171 12.94 -29.13 7.77
C ILE A 171 14.11 -29.09 6.75
N LEU A 172 13.84 -29.46 5.53
CA LEU A 172 14.83 -29.48 4.43
C LEU A 172 14.73 -28.23 3.55
N SER A 173 13.52 -27.73 3.34
CA SER A 173 13.25 -26.56 2.52
C SER A 173 11.94 -25.91 2.94
N ILE A 174 11.88 -24.61 2.86
CA ILE A 174 10.66 -23.79 2.97
C ILE A 174 10.63 -22.93 1.72
N SER A 175 9.48 -22.84 1.08
CA SER A 175 9.21 -21.86 0.02
C SER A 175 7.92 -21.14 0.34
N GLU A 176 7.93 -19.83 0.22
CA GLU A 176 6.76 -18.98 0.37
C GLU A 176 6.12 -18.77 -1.00
N GLY A 177 4.81 -19.01 -1.09
CA GLY A 177 3.99 -18.64 -2.23
C GLY A 177 2.95 -17.63 -1.77
N TYR A 178 3.00 -16.42 -2.31
CA TYR A 178 2.02 -15.36 -2.01
C TYR A 178 0.89 -15.40 -3.04
N THR A 179 -0.35 -15.59 -2.58
CA THR A 179 -1.54 -15.35 -3.37
C THR A 179 -2.27 -14.15 -2.74
N ASP A 180 -2.05 -12.97 -3.32
CA ASP A 180 -2.86 -11.80 -2.97
C ASP A 180 -4.27 -12.01 -3.52
N SER A 181 -5.18 -12.46 -2.66
CA SER A 181 -6.60 -12.46 -2.91
C SER A 181 -7.25 -11.29 -2.18
N SER A 182 -6.79 -10.08 -2.44
CA SER A 182 -7.50 -8.87 -2.02
C SER A 182 -8.85 -8.81 -2.75
N GLN A 183 -9.82 -9.51 -2.23
CA GLN A 183 -11.21 -9.34 -2.62
C GLN A 183 -11.69 -8.02 -2.00
N TYR A 184 -11.71 -6.95 -2.79
CA TYR A 184 -12.36 -5.69 -2.41
C TYR A 184 -13.83 -5.98 -2.13
N TYR A 185 -14.19 -6.02 -0.85
CA TYR A 185 -15.57 -6.06 -0.44
C TYR A 185 -16.14 -4.66 -0.59
N TYR A 186 -16.91 -4.44 -1.65
CA TYR A 186 -17.80 -3.29 -1.74
C TYR A 186 -19.01 -3.59 -0.87
N PRO A 187 -19.29 -2.82 0.19
CA PRO A 187 -20.57 -2.96 0.87
C PRO A 187 -21.66 -2.52 -0.11
N ASP A 188 -22.62 -3.41 -0.36
CA ASP A 188 -23.85 -3.05 -1.07
C ASP A 188 -24.58 -1.96 -0.28
N TYR A 189 -24.85 -0.82 -0.95
CA TYR A 189 -25.70 0.26 -0.44
C TYR A 189 -27.16 -0.06 -0.79
#